data_ed2b1ffae811238e4f1f50a7fd25856a
#
_entry.id   ed2b1ffae811238e4f1f50a7fd25856a
#
_cell.length_a   1.000
_cell.length_b   1.000
_cell.length_c   1.000
_cell.angle_alpha   90.00
_cell.angle_beta   90.00
_cell.angle_gamma   90.00
#
_symmetry.space_group_name_H-M   'P 1'
#
loop_
_entity.id
_entity.type
_entity.pdbx_description
1 polymer ?
#
loop_
_entity_poly.entity_id
_entity_poly.type
_entity_poly.pdbx_seq_one_letter_code
_entity_poly.pdbx_strand_id
1 'polypeptide(L)'
;MSGFTKINLKEIEAGGSAGVEARFARKHLNSEHLGLSLFRYGSWYRSAIGHSHREQEEVYLVVGGSGRMKLDDEIIELRQWDVVRVAPSTVRAFEGGPDGLEYVAVGSDRPEGGDGERIENWWSD
;
A
#
# COMPACT_ATOMS: atom_id res chain seq x y z
N MET A 1 -2.50 -28.80 -13.32
CA MET A 1 -2.59 -27.46 -12.79
C MET A 1 -2.89 -27.49 -11.30
N SER A 2 -2.07 -26.80 -10.54
CA SER A 2 -2.25 -26.73 -9.08
C SER A 2 -3.29 -25.69 -8.70
N GLY A 3 -3.95 -25.94 -7.58
CA GLY A 3 -4.87 -24.98 -7.00
C GLY A 3 -4.19 -23.91 -6.15
N PHE A 4 -2.86 -23.80 -6.20
CA PHE A 4 -2.13 -22.84 -5.39
C PHE A 4 -0.83 -22.39 -6.07
N THR A 5 -0.35 -21.22 -5.63
CA THR A 5 0.96 -20.69 -6.02
C THR A 5 1.64 -20.17 -4.75
N LYS A 6 2.91 -20.46 -4.60
CA LYS A 6 3.71 -19.95 -3.49
C LYS A 6 4.88 -19.13 -4.02
N ILE A 7 5.06 -17.93 -3.47
CA ILE A 7 6.22 -17.09 -3.73
C ILE A 7 6.77 -16.58 -2.41
N ASN A 8 7.96 -16.01 -2.46
CA ASN A 8 8.50 -15.25 -1.34
C ASN A 8 8.63 -13.79 -1.77
N LEU A 9 8.00 -12.89 -1.03
CA LEU A 9 8.00 -11.47 -1.38
C LEU A 9 9.41 -10.88 -1.50
N LYS A 10 10.35 -11.37 -0.72
CA LYS A 10 11.73 -10.87 -0.75
C LYS A 10 12.52 -11.39 -1.97
N GLU A 11 11.99 -12.37 -2.68
CA GLU A 11 12.65 -12.95 -3.85
C GLU A 11 12.12 -12.39 -5.18
N ILE A 12 11.00 -11.65 -5.16
CA ILE A 12 10.52 -10.98 -6.37
C ILE A 12 11.19 -9.60 -6.48
N GLU A 13 11.25 -9.07 -7.69
CA GLU A 13 11.92 -7.80 -7.91
C GLU A 13 11.23 -6.65 -7.19
N ALA A 14 12.01 -5.71 -6.69
CA ALA A 14 11.53 -4.51 -6.06
C ALA A 14 11.47 -3.37 -7.07
N GLY A 15 10.37 -2.62 -7.02
CA GLY A 15 10.23 -1.35 -7.70
C GLY A 15 10.25 -0.21 -6.69
N GLY A 16 9.77 0.95 -7.10
CA GLY A 16 9.68 2.13 -6.26
C GLY A 16 10.69 3.20 -6.69
N SER A 17 11.00 4.07 -5.77
CA SER A 17 11.91 5.19 -6.00
C SER A 17 12.72 5.43 -4.73
N ALA A 18 13.54 6.50 -4.71
CA ALA A 18 14.31 6.84 -3.52
C ALA A 18 13.38 7.05 -2.33
N GLY A 19 13.61 6.31 -1.25
CA GLY A 19 12.82 6.39 -0.02
C GLY A 19 11.70 5.38 0.10
N VAL A 20 11.31 4.71 -1.00
CA VAL A 20 10.27 3.69 -0.96
C VAL A 20 10.62 2.50 -1.84
N GLU A 21 10.45 1.31 -1.28
CA GLU A 21 10.60 0.04 -1.99
C GLU A 21 9.23 -0.60 -2.08
N ALA A 22 8.86 -1.09 -3.28
CA ALA A 22 7.57 -1.72 -3.52
C ALA A 22 7.74 -3.06 -4.20
N ARG A 23 7.03 -4.08 -3.73
CA ARG A 23 7.03 -5.42 -4.32
C ARG A 23 5.59 -5.83 -4.58
N PHE A 24 5.27 -6.11 -5.84
CA PHE A 24 3.90 -6.39 -6.29
C PHE A 24 3.78 -7.88 -6.61
N ALA A 25 2.95 -8.58 -5.86
CA ALA A 25 2.87 -10.04 -5.92
C ALA A 25 1.79 -10.59 -6.86
N ARG A 26 0.82 -9.78 -7.27
CA ARG A 26 -0.33 -10.27 -8.03
C ARG A 26 0.04 -11.16 -9.22
N LYS A 27 0.93 -10.69 -10.08
CA LYS A 27 1.35 -11.44 -11.28
C LYS A 27 2.10 -12.70 -10.93
N HIS A 28 3.00 -12.62 -9.96
CA HIS A 28 3.81 -13.77 -9.52
C HIS A 28 2.95 -14.85 -8.87
N LEU A 29 1.86 -14.45 -8.23
CA LEU A 29 0.89 -15.38 -7.64
C LEU A 29 -0.10 -15.93 -8.66
N ASN A 30 -0.20 -15.28 -9.82
CA ASN A 30 -1.24 -15.59 -10.79
C ASN A 30 -2.63 -15.46 -10.15
N SER A 31 -2.82 -14.41 -9.35
CA SER A 31 -4.03 -14.22 -8.58
C SER A 31 -5.15 -13.66 -9.44
N GLU A 32 -6.36 -14.21 -9.28
CA GLU A 32 -7.53 -13.79 -10.05
C GLU A 32 -8.23 -12.59 -9.41
N HIS A 33 -8.44 -12.63 -8.09
CA HIS A 33 -9.31 -11.67 -7.41
C HIS A 33 -8.62 -10.80 -6.38
N LEU A 34 -7.42 -11.17 -5.96
CA LEU A 34 -6.72 -10.48 -4.90
C LEU A 34 -5.36 -9.96 -5.36
N GLY A 35 -5.04 -8.74 -4.98
CA GLY A 35 -3.70 -8.21 -5.13
C GLY A 35 -3.05 -8.10 -3.78
N LEU A 36 -1.75 -8.38 -3.72
CA LEU A 36 -0.97 -8.22 -2.50
C LEU A 36 0.34 -7.54 -2.85
N SER A 37 0.69 -6.52 -2.08
CA SER A 37 1.92 -5.77 -2.29
C SER A 37 2.59 -5.50 -0.95
N LEU A 38 3.91 -5.40 -0.97
CA LEU A 38 4.70 -5.02 0.19
C LEU A 38 5.37 -3.68 -0.08
N PHE A 39 5.22 -2.73 0.85
CA PHE A 39 5.84 -1.41 0.76
C PHE A 39 6.74 -1.19 1.97
N ARG A 40 7.91 -0.61 1.70
CA ARG A 40 8.87 -0.25 2.74
C ARG A 40 9.29 1.20 2.54
N TYR A 41 8.89 2.05 3.48
CA TYR A 41 9.24 3.46 3.49
C TYR A 41 10.46 3.67 4.39
N GLY A 42 11.41 4.45 3.92
CA GLY A 42 12.54 4.86 4.73
C GLY A 42 12.13 5.82 5.85
N SER A 43 13.08 6.13 6.72
CA SER A 43 12.87 7.06 7.84
C SER A 43 12.31 8.38 7.32
N TRP A 44 11.17 8.79 7.88
CA TRP A 44 10.48 10.04 7.58
C TRP A 44 10.05 10.23 6.12
N TYR A 45 10.15 9.20 5.29
CA TYR A 45 9.69 9.30 3.90
C TYR A 45 8.17 9.51 3.86
N ARG A 46 7.76 10.49 3.06
CA ARG A 46 6.33 10.81 2.87
C ARG A 46 5.98 10.67 1.40
N SER A 47 4.93 9.91 1.11
CA SER A 47 4.36 9.91 -0.23
C SER A 47 3.62 11.23 -0.43
N ALA A 48 4.08 12.07 -1.35
CA ALA A 48 3.49 13.38 -1.59
C ALA A 48 2.12 13.29 -2.27
N ILE A 49 1.86 12.16 -2.91
CA ILE A 49 0.66 11.95 -3.72
C ILE A 49 -0.32 11.07 -2.96
N GLY A 50 -1.55 11.56 -2.81
CA GLY A 50 -2.65 10.74 -2.34
C GLY A 50 -3.24 9.94 -3.49
N HIS A 51 -3.88 8.83 -3.20
CA HIS A 51 -4.59 8.08 -4.22
C HIS A 51 -5.90 7.53 -3.68
N SER A 52 -6.83 7.31 -4.59
CA SER A 52 -8.10 6.64 -4.32
C SER A 52 -8.37 5.66 -5.46
N HIS A 53 -9.39 4.86 -5.31
CA HIS A 53 -9.84 3.91 -6.32
C HIS A 53 -11.33 4.12 -6.59
N ARG A 54 -11.78 3.74 -7.77
CA ARG A 54 -13.21 3.81 -8.07
C ARG A 54 -13.97 2.60 -7.53
N GLU A 55 -13.34 1.43 -7.56
CA GLU A 55 -13.99 0.18 -7.18
C GLU A 55 -13.18 -0.65 -6.17
N GLN A 56 -11.86 -0.59 -6.22
CA GLN A 56 -11.02 -1.47 -5.43
C GLN A 56 -11.00 -1.08 -3.95
N GLU A 57 -11.45 -2.00 -3.10
CA GLU A 57 -11.27 -1.90 -1.66
C GLU A 57 -9.89 -2.41 -1.28
N GLU A 58 -9.25 -1.78 -0.31
CA GLU A 58 -7.93 -2.21 0.17
C GLU A 58 -7.90 -2.35 1.69
N VAL A 59 -7.06 -3.27 2.16
CA VAL A 59 -6.72 -3.42 3.57
C VAL A 59 -5.20 -3.31 3.68
N TYR A 60 -4.75 -2.54 4.64
CA TYR A 60 -3.31 -2.35 4.91
C TYR A 60 -2.97 -2.93 6.27
N LEU A 61 -1.92 -3.75 6.31
CA LEU A 61 -1.40 -4.33 7.55
C LEU A 61 0.03 -3.82 7.78
N VAL A 62 0.23 -3.10 8.88
CA VAL A 62 1.57 -2.64 9.26
C VAL A 62 2.35 -3.81 9.84
N VAL A 63 3.46 -4.16 9.23
CA VAL A 63 4.29 -5.30 9.67
C VAL A 63 5.58 -4.86 10.35
N GLY A 64 5.98 -3.62 10.21
CA GLY A 64 7.19 -3.11 10.86
C GLY A 64 7.21 -1.59 10.92
N GLY A 65 8.01 -1.07 11.86
CA GLY A 65 8.16 0.36 12.03
C GLY A 65 6.91 1.06 12.54
N SER A 66 6.78 2.32 12.17
CA SER A 66 5.65 3.17 12.55
C SER A 66 5.48 4.28 11.53
N GLY A 67 4.39 5.01 11.62
CA GLY A 67 4.17 6.13 10.72
C GLY A 67 2.80 6.75 10.89
N ARG A 68 2.37 7.45 9.86
CA ARG A 68 1.06 8.08 9.81
C ARG A 68 0.42 7.80 8.47
N MET A 69 -0.88 7.85 8.46
CA MET A 69 -1.68 7.73 7.25
C MET A 69 -2.69 8.87 7.22
N LYS A 70 -2.75 9.59 6.10
CA LYS A 70 -3.79 10.58 5.90
C LYS A 70 -4.89 9.97 5.06
N LEU A 71 -6.11 9.99 5.59
CA LEU A 71 -7.31 9.44 4.97
C LEU A 71 -8.34 10.57 4.87
N ASP A 72 -8.55 11.09 3.67
CA ASP A 72 -9.31 12.32 3.44
C ASP A 72 -8.79 13.43 4.35
N ASP A 73 -9.57 13.91 5.31
CA ASP A 73 -9.16 14.98 6.22
C ASP A 73 -8.59 14.48 7.55
N GLU A 74 -8.51 13.18 7.75
CA GLU A 74 -8.02 12.61 9.00
C GLU A 74 -6.59 12.11 8.88
N ILE A 75 -5.81 12.29 9.94
CA ILE A 75 -4.48 11.72 10.05
C ILE A 75 -4.49 10.77 11.24
N ILE A 76 -4.10 9.52 11.01
CA ILE A 76 -4.03 8.51 12.05
C ILE A 76 -2.59 8.05 12.24
N GLU A 77 -2.24 7.69 13.47
CA GLU A 77 -0.96 7.08 13.79
C GLU A 77 -1.00 5.60 13.47
N LEU A 78 0.13 5.08 12.99
CA LEU A 78 0.28 3.66 12.65
C LEU A 78 1.42 3.06 13.46
N ARG A 79 1.20 1.86 13.95
CA ARG A 79 2.24 1.05 14.59
C ARG A 79 2.12 -0.40 14.13
N GLN A 80 3.10 -1.20 14.48
CA GLN A 80 3.14 -2.61 14.09
C GLN A 80 1.84 -3.33 14.48
N TRP A 81 1.33 -4.10 13.55
CA TRP A 81 0.11 -4.91 13.62
C TRP A 81 -1.20 -4.15 13.49
N ASP A 82 -1.15 -2.84 13.28
CA ASP A 82 -2.38 -2.12 12.92
C ASP A 82 -2.88 -2.59 11.56
N VAL A 83 -4.18 -2.72 11.45
CA VAL A 83 -4.87 -3.07 10.21
C VAL A 83 -5.87 -1.97 9.89
N VAL A 84 -5.81 -1.43 8.68
CA VAL A 84 -6.69 -0.35 8.25
C VAL A 84 -7.41 -0.78 6.98
N ARG A 85 -8.74 -0.81 7.04
CA ARG A 85 -9.56 -1.00 5.84
C ARG A 85 -9.86 0.36 5.25
N VAL A 86 -9.71 0.50 3.94
CA VAL A 86 -9.96 1.76 3.24
C VAL A 86 -10.96 1.54 2.11
N ALA A 87 -12.06 2.29 2.16
CA ALA A 87 -13.07 2.29 1.11
C ALA A 87 -12.46 2.83 -0.19
N PRO A 88 -12.95 2.39 -1.36
CA PRO A 88 -12.35 2.78 -2.64
C PRO A 88 -12.16 4.30 -2.81
N SER A 89 -13.17 5.08 -2.53
CA SER A 89 -13.14 6.53 -2.79
C SER A 89 -12.38 7.36 -1.75
N THR A 90 -11.97 6.76 -0.64
CA THR A 90 -11.21 7.49 0.39
C THR A 90 -9.80 7.73 -0.12
N VAL A 91 -9.38 9.00 -0.18
CA VAL A 91 -8.03 9.36 -0.61
C VAL A 91 -7.06 9.09 0.54
N ARG A 92 -5.95 8.40 0.25
CA ARG A 92 -4.98 8.01 1.28
C ARG A 92 -3.55 8.20 0.81
N ALA A 93 -2.69 8.43 1.78
CA ALA A 93 -1.24 8.44 1.63
C ALA A 93 -0.58 8.10 2.96
N PHE A 94 0.68 7.70 2.89
CA PHE A 94 1.44 7.23 4.06
C PHE A 94 2.67 8.09 4.29
N GLU A 95 3.09 8.14 5.54
CA GLU A 95 4.38 8.73 5.94
C GLU A 95 5.05 7.79 6.93
N GLY A 96 6.33 7.49 6.70
CA GLY A 96 7.11 6.69 7.64
C GLY A 96 7.51 7.50 8.86
N GLY A 97 7.63 6.82 9.99
CA GLY A 97 8.16 7.40 11.23
C GLY A 97 9.69 7.35 11.26
N PRO A 98 10.28 7.53 12.45
CA PRO A 98 11.76 7.62 12.57
C PRO A 98 12.49 6.36 12.14
N ASP A 99 11.88 5.20 12.27
CA ASP A 99 12.48 3.91 11.88
C ASP A 99 11.91 3.38 10.57
N GLY A 100 11.20 4.23 9.83
CA GLY A 100 10.53 3.82 8.61
C GLY A 100 9.20 3.13 8.89
N LEU A 101 8.57 2.67 7.81
CA LEU A 101 7.25 2.01 7.89
C LEU A 101 7.23 0.88 6.86
N GLU A 102 6.84 -0.31 7.29
CA GLU A 102 6.66 -1.43 6.37
C GLU A 102 5.23 -1.94 6.49
N TYR A 103 4.54 -2.06 5.38
CA TYR A 103 3.16 -2.54 5.39
C TYR A 103 2.85 -3.39 4.16
N VAL A 104 1.86 -4.26 4.33
CA VAL A 104 1.31 -5.08 3.27
C VAL A 104 -0.04 -4.48 2.87
N ALA A 105 -0.26 -4.34 1.58
CA ALA A 105 -1.55 -3.91 1.03
C ALA A 105 -2.22 -5.09 0.35
N VAL A 106 -3.48 -5.33 0.67
CA VAL A 106 -4.30 -6.36 0.03
C VAL A 106 -5.48 -5.65 -0.62
N GLY A 107 -5.62 -5.82 -1.93
CA GLY A 107 -6.70 -5.21 -2.69
C GLY A 107 -7.61 -6.24 -3.32
N SER A 108 -8.88 -5.89 -3.46
CA SER A 108 -9.89 -6.68 -4.14
C SER A 108 -9.76 -6.54 -5.66
N ASP A 109 -10.74 -7.06 -6.40
CA ASP A 109 -10.81 -6.91 -7.84
C ASP A 109 -10.77 -5.43 -8.25
N ARG A 110 -10.18 -5.19 -9.40
CA ARG A 110 -10.16 -3.86 -10.01
C ARG A 110 -10.39 -4.03 -11.51
N PRO A 111 -10.91 -2.98 -12.20
CA PRO A 111 -11.04 -3.02 -13.65
C PRO A 111 -9.70 -3.25 -14.33
N GLU A 112 -9.73 -3.83 -15.53
CA GLU A 112 -8.54 -3.98 -16.35
C GLU A 112 -7.87 -2.61 -16.54
N GLY A 113 -6.56 -2.56 -16.37
CA GLY A 113 -5.82 -1.30 -16.43
C GLY A 113 -5.81 -0.52 -15.12
N GLY A 114 -6.54 -1.00 -14.10
CA GLY A 114 -6.62 -0.35 -12.78
C GLY A 114 -7.70 0.72 -12.71
N ASP A 115 -7.92 1.23 -11.52
CA ASP A 115 -8.93 2.25 -11.24
C ASP A 115 -8.41 3.35 -10.31
N GLY A 116 -7.09 3.45 -10.17
CA GLY A 116 -6.48 4.43 -9.27
C GLY A 116 -6.61 5.85 -9.79
N GLU A 117 -6.83 6.78 -8.88
CA GLU A 117 -6.84 8.21 -9.13
C GLU A 117 -5.82 8.87 -8.22
N ARG A 118 -5.06 9.82 -8.76
CA ARG A 118 -3.94 10.47 -8.05
C ARG A 118 -4.32 11.90 -7.69
N ILE A 119 -4.01 12.30 -6.46
CA ILE A 119 -4.22 13.66 -5.97
C ILE A 119 -2.87 14.25 -5.57
N GLU A 120 -2.45 15.30 -6.27
CA GLU A 120 -1.19 15.99 -5.99
C GLU A 120 -1.30 16.84 -4.72
N ASN A 121 -0.15 17.09 -4.08
CA ASN A 121 -0.03 17.96 -2.91
C ASN A 121 -1.02 17.60 -1.80
N TRP A 122 -1.10 16.31 -1.49
CA TRP A 122 -2.12 15.77 -0.60
C TRP A 122 -1.98 16.19 0.86
N TRP A 123 -0.78 16.30 1.36
CA TRP A 123 -0.56 16.65 2.77
C TRP A 123 -0.76 18.15 3.00
N SER A 124 -1.36 18.50 4.14
CA SER A 124 -1.66 19.88 4.51
C SER A 124 -0.68 20.47 5.54
N ASP A 125 0.27 19.67 6.06
CA ASP A 125 1.25 20.15 7.04
C ASP A 125 2.69 20.17 6.52
#